data_13f633fb9c39e4ef383c5510e7a25abe
#
_entry.id   13f633fb9c39e4ef383c5510e7a25abe
#
_cell.length_a   1.000
_cell.length_b   1.000
_cell.length_c   1.000
_cell.angle_alpha   90.00
_cell.angle_beta   90.00
_cell.angle_gamma   90.00
#
_symmetry.space_group_name_H-M   'P 1'
#
loop_
_entity.id
_entity.type
_entity.pdbx_description
1 polymer ?
#
loop_
_entity_poly.entity_id
_entity_poly.type
_entity_poly.pdbx_seq_one_letter_code
_entity_poly.pdbx_strand_id
1 'polypeptide(L)'
;MEKFKKYLVLGVLFLLPISVYIFFASGKDNFARLPVLTQSVTELSQFTTLAGAPIRMEDKITILGFFGNDPMQQKVNAYNLAHKIYKKNHGFDDFQLVLLIPEGSQVQALALRETVSQIADTEKWIFAVGSEAAIERVFSSLQSGYSLNENLATDYVFIIDKNRDLRGRDDDEDEGVLFGFNAQDIAEVNNKMSDDVKVLLAEYRLALKKYKADRKI
;
A
#
# COMPACT_ATOMS: atom_id res chain seq x y z
N MET A 1 -3.74 49.82 -39.99
CA MET A 1 -3.63 48.34 -39.81
C MET A 1 -2.35 47.92 -39.12
N GLU A 2 -1.19 48.50 -39.35
CA GLU A 2 0.08 48.09 -38.74
C GLU A 2 0.16 48.34 -37.20
N LYS A 3 -0.34 49.48 -36.74
CA LYS A 3 -0.37 49.77 -35.30
C LYS A 3 -1.21 48.76 -34.51
N PHE A 4 -2.34 48.33 -35.06
CA PHE A 4 -3.20 47.34 -34.43
C PHE A 4 -2.52 45.97 -34.35
N LYS A 5 -1.85 45.51 -35.41
CA LYS A 5 -1.07 44.28 -35.43
C LYS A 5 0.04 44.31 -34.37
N LYS A 6 0.74 45.46 -34.22
CA LYS A 6 1.81 45.63 -33.21
C LYS A 6 1.27 45.49 -31.78
N TYR A 7 0.14 46.12 -31.46
CA TYR A 7 -0.44 46.01 -30.11
C TYR A 7 -1.00 44.62 -29.82
N LEU A 8 -1.57 43.94 -30.85
CA LEU A 8 -2.06 42.59 -30.75
C LEU A 8 -0.90 41.62 -30.45
N VAL A 9 0.21 41.72 -31.21
CA VAL A 9 1.40 40.90 -30.97
C VAL A 9 1.99 41.15 -29.57
N LEU A 10 2.06 42.43 -29.16
CA LEU A 10 2.56 42.81 -27.84
C LEU A 10 1.66 42.24 -26.71
N GLY A 11 0.33 42.35 -26.90
CA GLY A 11 -0.66 41.78 -25.97
C GLY A 11 -0.53 40.27 -25.82
N VAL A 12 -0.42 39.54 -26.94
CA VAL A 12 -0.22 38.08 -26.88
C VAL A 12 1.11 37.75 -26.19
N LEU A 13 2.20 38.46 -26.51
CA LEU A 13 3.54 38.19 -25.97
C LEU A 13 3.58 38.35 -24.45
N PHE A 14 2.86 39.33 -23.89
CA PHE A 14 2.88 39.58 -22.43
C PHE A 14 1.75 38.88 -21.69
N LEU A 15 0.53 38.81 -22.25
CA LEU A 15 -0.61 38.22 -21.56
C LEU A 15 -0.58 36.68 -21.60
N LEU A 16 -0.07 36.08 -22.68
CA LEU A 16 -0.04 34.62 -22.82
C LEU A 16 0.81 33.95 -21.72
N PRO A 17 2.06 34.38 -21.43
CA PRO A 17 2.83 33.78 -20.32
C PRO A 17 2.14 33.92 -18.97
N ILE A 18 1.53 35.08 -18.70
CA ILE A 18 0.81 35.34 -17.46
C ILE A 18 -0.44 34.45 -17.37
N SER A 19 -1.20 34.31 -18.46
CA SER A 19 -2.39 33.43 -18.49
C SER A 19 -2.02 31.96 -18.28
N VAL A 20 -0.94 31.50 -18.92
CA VAL A 20 -0.40 30.14 -18.73
C VAL A 20 0.05 29.93 -17.27
N TYR A 21 0.75 30.91 -16.70
CA TYR A 21 1.16 30.84 -15.29
C TYR A 21 -0.05 30.76 -14.35
N ILE A 22 -1.05 31.64 -14.54
CA ILE A 22 -2.28 31.62 -13.73
C ILE A 22 -3.03 30.31 -13.91
N PHE A 23 -3.12 29.79 -15.13
CA PHE A 23 -3.75 28.49 -15.42
C PHE A 23 -3.09 27.36 -14.64
N PHE A 24 -1.76 27.24 -14.67
CA PHE A 24 -1.05 26.23 -13.89
C PHE A 24 -1.07 26.50 -12.40
N ALA A 25 -1.01 27.75 -11.95
CA ALA A 25 -1.08 28.11 -10.55
C ALA A 25 -2.48 27.90 -9.94
N SER A 26 -3.55 27.99 -10.76
CA SER A 26 -4.94 27.72 -10.35
C SER A 26 -5.32 26.24 -10.46
N GLY A 27 -4.45 25.41 -11.02
CA GLY A 27 -4.67 23.97 -11.14
C GLY A 27 -4.86 23.36 -9.76
N LYS A 28 -6.04 22.78 -9.50
CA LYS A 28 -6.22 21.92 -8.34
C LYS A 28 -5.51 20.61 -8.63
N ASP A 29 -4.66 20.18 -7.70
CA ASP A 29 -4.04 18.87 -7.74
C ASP A 29 -5.13 17.80 -7.58
N ASN A 30 -5.76 17.38 -8.66
CA ASN A 30 -6.68 16.25 -8.72
C ASN A 30 -5.87 14.96 -8.82
N PHE A 31 -5.16 14.60 -7.75
CA PHE A 31 -4.56 13.28 -7.65
C PHE A 31 -5.64 12.24 -7.39
N ALA A 32 -5.61 11.15 -8.13
CA ALA A 32 -6.39 9.97 -7.80
C ALA A 32 -6.03 9.56 -6.36
N ARG A 33 -7.04 9.36 -5.53
CA ARG A 33 -6.88 8.84 -4.18
C ARG A 33 -7.41 7.43 -4.16
N LEU A 34 -6.72 6.56 -3.47
CA LEU A 34 -7.23 5.22 -3.25
C LEU A 34 -8.36 5.28 -2.21
N PRO A 35 -9.59 4.82 -2.51
CA PRO A 35 -10.71 4.84 -1.57
C PRO A 35 -10.40 4.15 -0.23
N VAL A 36 -11.03 4.64 0.84
CA VAL A 36 -11.09 3.95 2.14
C VAL A 36 -12.29 3.04 2.12
N LEU A 37 -12.07 1.73 2.20
CA LEU A 37 -13.13 0.73 2.18
C LEU A 37 -13.57 0.33 3.61
N THR A 38 -12.60 0.22 4.53
CA THR A 38 -12.87 -0.09 5.94
C THR A 38 -11.99 0.78 6.82
N GLN A 39 -12.58 1.39 7.84
CA GLN A 39 -11.84 2.23 8.79
C GLN A 39 -11.37 1.42 10.01
N SER A 40 -10.23 1.83 10.57
CA SER A 40 -9.73 1.38 11.87
C SER A 40 -9.58 -0.15 11.98
N VAL A 41 -8.90 -0.78 11.03
CA VAL A 41 -8.50 -2.20 11.10
C VAL A 41 -7.79 -2.47 12.44
N THR A 42 -8.04 -3.61 13.03
CA THR A 42 -7.48 -4.01 14.34
C THR A 42 -5.96 -3.96 14.34
N GLU A 43 -5.36 -3.26 15.30
CA GLU A 43 -3.90 -3.13 15.45
C GLU A 43 -3.25 -4.45 15.85
N LEU A 44 -1.97 -4.61 15.48
CA LEU A 44 -1.18 -5.82 15.72
C LEU A 44 -0.54 -5.89 17.11
N SER A 45 -1.13 -5.24 18.12
CA SER A 45 -0.60 -5.20 19.49
C SER A 45 -0.46 -6.57 20.18
N GLN A 46 -1.18 -7.58 19.68
CA GLN A 46 -1.11 -8.97 20.17
C GLN A 46 -0.12 -9.84 19.37
N PHE A 47 0.62 -9.25 18.46
CA PHE A 47 1.59 -9.94 17.63
C PHE A 47 3.00 -9.50 17.95
N THR A 48 3.95 -10.41 17.74
CA THR A 48 5.38 -10.13 17.83
C THR A 48 6.10 -10.58 16.56
N THR A 49 7.23 -9.96 16.25
CA THR A 49 8.11 -10.44 15.19
C THR A 49 8.70 -11.80 15.56
N LEU A 50 9.35 -12.47 14.60
CA LEU A 50 10.12 -13.70 14.90
C LEU A 50 11.20 -13.51 15.95
N ALA A 51 11.66 -12.28 16.18
CA ALA A 51 12.61 -11.90 17.23
C ALA A 51 11.95 -11.47 18.56
N GLY A 52 10.61 -11.53 18.66
CA GLY A 52 9.86 -11.15 19.86
C GLY A 52 9.62 -9.65 20.01
N ALA A 53 9.96 -8.82 19.02
CA ALA A 53 9.71 -7.38 19.06
C ALA A 53 8.24 -7.04 18.76
N PRO A 54 7.67 -5.97 19.34
CA PRO A 54 6.31 -5.52 19.03
C PRO A 54 6.20 -5.01 17.59
N ILE A 55 4.99 -5.13 17.02
CA ILE A 55 4.66 -4.70 15.66
C ILE A 55 3.52 -3.68 15.75
N ARG A 56 3.54 -2.68 14.86
CA ARG A 56 2.44 -1.72 14.70
C ARG A 56 2.18 -1.45 13.23
N MET A 57 0.90 -1.23 12.91
CA MET A 57 0.46 -0.72 11.61
C MET A 57 0.25 0.80 11.63
N GLU A 58 -0.07 1.37 12.80
CA GLU A 58 -0.23 2.82 12.94
C GLU A 58 1.03 3.55 12.47
N ASP A 59 0.87 4.66 11.74
CA ASP A 59 1.92 5.45 11.11
C ASP A 59 2.72 4.72 10.01
N LYS A 60 2.29 3.52 9.58
CA LYS A 60 2.92 2.73 8.51
C LYS A 60 1.95 2.47 7.36
N ILE A 61 2.49 2.41 6.16
CA ILE A 61 1.81 1.85 5.00
C ILE A 61 2.16 0.37 4.97
N THR A 62 1.17 -0.47 5.27
CA THR A 62 1.36 -1.90 5.48
C THR A 62 0.70 -2.71 4.38
N ILE A 63 1.47 -3.59 3.75
CA ILE A 63 0.88 -4.69 2.99
C ILE A 63 0.66 -5.84 3.97
N LEU A 64 -0.59 -6.16 4.21
CA LEU A 64 -1.01 -7.18 5.18
C LEU A 64 -1.38 -8.48 4.47
N GLY A 65 -0.76 -9.58 4.84
CA GLY A 65 -1.07 -10.92 4.34
C GLY A 65 -1.31 -11.92 5.48
N PHE A 66 -2.03 -12.99 5.17
CA PHE A 66 -2.37 -14.08 6.08
C PHE A 66 -1.77 -15.38 5.55
N PHE A 67 -0.64 -15.80 6.10
CA PHE A 67 0.16 -16.91 5.56
C PHE A 67 -0.06 -18.23 6.31
N GLY A 68 -0.77 -18.17 7.44
CA GLY A 68 -1.30 -19.34 8.15
C GLY A 68 -0.25 -20.28 8.71
N ASN A 69 -0.69 -21.53 8.95
CA ASN A 69 0.09 -22.57 9.64
C ASN A 69 1.32 -23.05 8.86
N ASP A 70 1.27 -22.98 7.53
CA ASP A 70 2.38 -23.37 6.65
C ASP A 70 2.70 -22.25 5.65
N PRO A 71 3.50 -21.26 6.05
CA PRO A 71 3.90 -20.16 5.18
C PRO A 71 4.61 -20.59 3.89
N MET A 72 5.19 -21.80 3.85
CA MET A 72 5.83 -22.30 2.64
C MET A 72 4.84 -22.63 1.51
N GLN A 73 3.58 -22.93 1.82
CA GLN A 73 2.53 -23.09 0.81
C GLN A 73 2.22 -21.76 0.11
N GLN A 74 2.49 -20.63 0.76
CA GLN A 74 2.31 -19.28 0.23
C GLN A 74 3.56 -18.75 -0.53
N LYS A 75 4.47 -19.64 -0.96
CA LYS A 75 5.73 -19.28 -1.60
C LYS A 75 5.53 -18.47 -2.89
N VAL A 76 4.52 -18.81 -3.70
CA VAL A 76 4.20 -18.09 -4.94
C VAL A 76 3.76 -16.65 -4.61
N ASN A 77 2.87 -16.51 -3.63
CA ASN A 77 2.41 -15.21 -3.15
C ASN A 77 3.59 -14.36 -2.66
N ALA A 78 4.48 -14.98 -1.86
CA ALA A 78 5.67 -14.31 -1.36
C ALA A 78 6.59 -13.82 -2.50
N TYR A 79 6.80 -14.63 -3.53
CA TYR A 79 7.63 -14.24 -4.68
C TYR A 79 7.01 -13.10 -5.48
N ASN A 80 5.72 -13.17 -5.77
CA ASN A 80 5.02 -12.12 -6.50
C ASN A 80 5.07 -10.80 -5.74
N LEU A 81 4.80 -10.84 -4.42
CA LEU A 81 4.89 -9.66 -3.55
C LEU A 81 6.31 -9.11 -3.46
N ALA A 82 7.32 -9.98 -3.32
CA ALA A 82 8.71 -9.56 -3.26
C ALA A 82 9.15 -8.84 -4.53
N HIS A 83 8.86 -9.41 -5.70
CA HIS A 83 9.28 -8.85 -6.99
C HIS A 83 8.49 -7.61 -7.40
N LYS A 84 7.17 -7.61 -7.20
CA LYS A 84 6.29 -6.57 -7.77
C LYS A 84 6.04 -5.42 -6.82
N ILE A 85 5.98 -5.69 -5.53
CA ILE A 85 5.60 -4.71 -4.50
C ILE A 85 6.80 -4.35 -3.62
N TYR A 86 7.37 -5.32 -2.90
CA TYR A 86 8.35 -5.05 -1.85
C TYR A 86 9.65 -4.44 -2.39
N LYS A 87 10.27 -5.05 -3.40
CA LYS A 87 11.52 -4.58 -4.00
C LYS A 87 11.46 -3.14 -4.51
N LYS A 88 10.28 -2.67 -4.92
CA LYS A 88 10.09 -1.30 -5.43
C LYS A 88 9.86 -0.28 -4.33
N ASN A 89 9.33 -0.71 -3.18
CA ASN A 89 8.78 0.19 -2.17
C ASN A 89 9.49 0.13 -0.80
N HIS A 90 10.33 -0.90 -0.53
CA HIS A 90 11.02 -1.06 0.77
C HIS A 90 11.91 0.14 1.17
N GLY A 91 12.35 0.95 0.19
CA GLY A 91 13.12 2.16 0.44
C GLY A 91 12.34 3.30 1.09
N PHE A 92 11.00 3.24 1.16
CA PHE A 92 10.20 4.21 1.91
C PHE A 92 10.22 3.87 3.41
N ASP A 93 10.53 4.85 4.26
CA ASP A 93 10.69 4.64 5.71
C ASP A 93 9.43 4.09 6.40
N ASP A 94 8.28 4.54 5.92
CA ASP A 94 6.97 4.19 6.49
C ASP A 94 6.31 2.97 5.81
N PHE A 95 6.97 2.34 4.84
CA PHE A 95 6.46 1.15 4.17
C PHE A 95 6.92 -0.13 4.89
N GLN A 96 6.02 -1.09 5.03
CA GLN A 96 6.31 -2.44 5.51
C GLN A 96 5.41 -3.49 4.86
N LEU A 97 5.85 -4.74 4.88
CA LEU A 97 5.07 -5.91 4.50
C LEU A 97 4.97 -6.83 5.71
N VAL A 98 3.76 -7.09 6.17
CA VAL A 98 3.49 -7.88 7.38
C VAL A 98 2.66 -9.11 7.04
N LEU A 99 3.18 -10.27 7.40
CA LEU A 99 2.58 -11.58 7.13
C LEU A 99 2.22 -12.25 8.44
N LEU A 100 0.92 -12.41 8.68
CA LEU A 100 0.42 -13.02 9.91
C LEU A 100 0.54 -14.54 9.83
N ILE A 101 1.10 -15.10 10.89
CA ILE A 101 1.27 -16.54 11.08
C ILE A 101 0.90 -16.93 12.52
N PRO A 102 0.32 -18.11 12.75
CA PRO A 102 0.06 -18.59 14.10
C PRO A 102 1.35 -19.06 14.79
N GLU A 103 1.26 -19.18 16.10
CA GLU A 103 2.30 -19.79 16.92
C GLU A 103 2.59 -21.22 16.44
N GLY A 104 3.87 -21.59 16.36
CA GLY A 104 4.33 -22.90 15.85
C GLY A 104 4.79 -22.87 14.39
N SER A 105 4.47 -21.81 13.62
CA SER A 105 4.82 -21.69 12.19
C SER A 105 6.15 -20.96 11.91
N GLN A 106 6.89 -20.61 12.98
CA GLN A 106 8.09 -19.78 12.86
C GLN A 106 9.21 -20.41 12.02
N VAL A 107 9.36 -21.74 12.07
CA VAL A 107 10.40 -22.47 11.30
C VAL A 107 10.14 -22.34 9.81
N GLN A 108 8.91 -22.55 9.37
CA GLN A 108 8.48 -22.42 7.97
C GLN A 108 8.58 -20.97 7.50
N ALA A 109 8.22 -20.01 8.36
CA ALA A 109 8.36 -18.59 8.07
C ALA A 109 9.84 -18.17 7.89
N LEU A 110 10.75 -18.68 8.70
CA LEU A 110 12.19 -18.47 8.55
C LEU A 110 12.71 -19.03 7.22
N ALA A 111 12.30 -20.24 6.86
CA ALA A 111 12.67 -20.86 5.57
C ALA A 111 12.16 -20.05 4.37
N LEU A 112 10.93 -19.53 4.47
CA LEU A 112 10.37 -18.67 3.43
C LEU A 112 11.12 -17.33 3.35
N ARG A 113 11.43 -16.70 4.49
CA ARG A 113 12.22 -15.46 4.54
C ARG A 113 13.59 -15.63 3.91
N GLU A 114 14.28 -16.74 4.17
CA GLU A 114 15.56 -17.07 3.54
C GLU A 114 15.43 -17.13 2.03
N THR A 115 14.37 -17.73 1.53
CA THR A 115 14.10 -17.80 0.10
C THR A 115 13.82 -16.43 -0.52
N VAL A 116 13.08 -15.55 0.18
CA VAL A 116 12.78 -14.18 -0.26
C VAL A 116 14.01 -13.28 -0.18
N SER A 117 14.92 -13.52 0.77
CA SER A 117 16.15 -12.73 0.95
C SER A 117 17.06 -12.74 -0.28
N GLN A 118 16.93 -13.76 -1.13
CA GLN A 118 17.65 -13.84 -2.42
C GLN A 118 17.11 -12.86 -3.48
N ILE A 119 15.91 -12.30 -3.27
CA ILE A 119 15.24 -11.39 -4.20
C ILE A 119 15.43 -9.94 -3.78
N ALA A 120 15.28 -9.65 -2.49
CA ALA A 120 15.34 -8.32 -1.91
C ALA A 120 15.78 -8.37 -0.44
N ASP A 121 16.25 -7.24 0.10
CA ASP A 121 16.45 -7.06 1.52
C ASP A 121 15.14 -7.31 2.28
N THR A 122 15.21 -8.06 3.39
CA THR A 122 14.03 -8.47 4.17
C THR A 122 13.85 -7.69 5.48
N GLU A 123 14.48 -6.53 5.63
CA GLU A 123 14.40 -5.73 6.86
C GLU A 123 12.95 -5.35 7.21
N LYS A 124 12.17 -4.94 6.21
CA LYS A 124 10.75 -4.54 6.35
C LYS A 124 9.78 -5.64 5.92
N TRP A 125 10.26 -6.87 5.75
CA TRP A 125 9.48 -8.08 5.50
C TRP A 125 9.28 -8.80 6.83
N ILE A 126 8.13 -8.59 7.45
CA ILE A 126 7.88 -8.95 8.85
C ILE A 126 6.93 -10.14 8.90
N PHE A 127 7.34 -11.24 9.51
CA PHE A 127 6.42 -12.28 9.97
C PHE A 127 5.93 -11.93 11.37
N ALA A 128 4.62 -11.77 11.51
CA ALA A 128 3.93 -11.42 12.74
C ALA A 128 3.29 -12.67 13.34
N VAL A 129 3.83 -13.09 14.49
CA VAL A 129 3.40 -14.29 15.21
C VAL A 129 2.34 -13.91 16.22
N GLY A 130 1.19 -14.59 16.19
CA GLY A 130 0.10 -14.39 17.15
C GLY A 130 -0.77 -15.63 17.31
N SER A 131 -1.72 -15.59 18.24
CA SER A 131 -2.71 -16.68 18.40
C SER A 131 -3.68 -16.74 17.20
N GLU A 132 -4.24 -17.89 16.93
CA GLU A 132 -5.28 -18.10 15.90
C GLU A 132 -6.43 -17.09 16.08
N ALA A 133 -6.94 -16.92 17.31
CA ALA A 133 -8.00 -15.97 17.61
C ALA A 133 -7.60 -14.50 17.35
N ALA A 134 -6.32 -14.14 17.48
CA ALA A 134 -5.83 -12.81 17.13
C ALA A 134 -5.80 -12.63 15.61
N ILE A 135 -5.39 -13.64 14.85
CA ILE A 135 -5.40 -13.63 13.37
C ILE A 135 -6.82 -13.47 12.85
N GLU A 136 -7.77 -14.27 13.33
CA GLU A 136 -9.19 -14.19 12.96
C GLU A 136 -9.79 -12.82 13.28
N ARG A 137 -9.43 -12.22 14.42
CA ARG A 137 -9.89 -10.89 14.81
C ARG A 137 -9.39 -9.81 13.85
N VAL A 138 -8.12 -9.85 13.48
CA VAL A 138 -7.57 -8.90 12.49
C VAL A 138 -8.24 -9.10 11.14
N PHE A 139 -8.41 -10.36 10.69
CA PHE A 139 -9.05 -10.66 9.42
C PHE A 139 -10.51 -10.18 9.39
N SER A 140 -11.28 -10.47 10.44
CA SER A 140 -12.69 -10.03 10.57
C SER A 140 -12.82 -8.50 10.56
N SER A 141 -11.83 -7.78 11.10
CA SER A 141 -11.83 -6.32 11.11
C SER A 141 -11.64 -5.68 9.73
N LEU A 142 -11.19 -6.43 8.72
CA LEU A 142 -11.10 -5.96 7.33
C LEU A 142 -12.46 -5.78 6.68
N GLN A 143 -13.49 -6.52 7.13
CA GLN A 143 -14.85 -6.50 6.58
C GLN A 143 -14.88 -6.70 5.05
N SER A 144 -13.97 -7.52 4.53
CA SER A 144 -13.70 -7.63 3.09
C SER A 144 -14.61 -8.63 2.34
N GLY A 145 -15.40 -9.42 3.04
CA GLY A 145 -16.19 -10.50 2.43
C GLY A 145 -15.38 -11.73 2.01
N TYR A 146 -14.04 -11.71 2.09
CA TYR A 146 -13.18 -12.90 1.87
C TYR A 146 -13.20 -13.82 3.09
N SER A 147 -12.57 -14.99 2.99
CA SER A 147 -12.45 -15.97 4.07
C SER A 147 -11.02 -16.50 4.19
N LEU A 148 -10.64 -16.87 5.42
CA LEU A 148 -9.46 -17.68 5.66
C LEU A 148 -9.81 -19.15 5.42
N ASN A 149 -8.83 -19.92 4.94
CA ASN A 149 -8.96 -21.37 4.85
C ASN A 149 -8.69 -22.03 6.22
N GLU A 150 -8.78 -23.37 6.30
CA GLU A 150 -8.55 -24.15 7.51
C GLU A 150 -7.16 -23.95 8.14
N ASN A 151 -6.19 -23.47 7.34
CA ASN A 151 -4.84 -23.18 7.77
C ASN A 151 -4.64 -21.71 8.19
N LEU A 152 -5.70 -20.92 8.34
CA LEU A 152 -5.66 -19.49 8.62
C LEU A 152 -4.91 -18.67 7.56
N ALA A 153 -4.93 -19.12 6.32
CA ALA A 153 -4.31 -18.46 5.18
C ALA A 153 -5.33 -18.00 4.15
N THR A 154 -4.98 -17.01 3.37
CA THR A 154 -5.67 -16.58 2.16
C THR A 154 -4.67 -16.10 1.12
N ASP A 155 -5.01 -16.23 -0.16
CA ASP A 155 -4.21 -15.70 -1.26
C ASP A 155 -4.34 -14.19 -1.43
N TYR A 156 -5.34 -13.59 -0.77
CA TYR A 156 -5.57 -12.15 -0.81
C TYR A 156 -4.68 -11.41 0.19
N VAL A 157 -4.12 -10.30 -0.28
CA VAL A 157 -3.33 -9.35 0.52
C VAL A 157 -3.98 -7.98 0.48
N PHE A 158 -3.79 -7.21 1.54
CA PHE A 158 -4.53 -5.99 1.81
C PHE A 158 -3.59 -4.79 1.96
N ILE A 159 -4.02 -3.62 1.49
CA ILE A 159 -3.27 -2.37 1.65
C ILE A 159 -3.87 -1.61 2.84
N ILE A 160 -3.10 -1.45 3.90
CA ILE A 160 -3.49 -0.72 5.10
C ILE A 160 -2.68 0.58 5.17
N ASP A 161 -3.35 1.70 5.34
CA ASP A 161 -2.70 3.00 5.41
C ASP A 161 -2.23 3.36 6.84
N LYS A 162 -1.67 4.57 7.00
CA LYS A 162 -1.12 5.06 8.26
C LYS A 162 -2.15 5.25 9.38
N ASN A 163 -3.43 5.41 9.03
CA ASN A 163 -4.53 5.51 9.96
C ASN A 163 -5.12 4.14 10.31
N ARG A 164 -4.53 3.08 9.78
CA ARG A 164 -5.06 1.70 9.82
C ARG A 164 -6.36 1.54 9.05
N ASP A 165 -6.57 2.33 8.01
CA ASP A 165 -7.70 2.18 7.13
C ASP A 165 -7.35 1.24 5.97
N LEU A 166 -8.26 0.30 5.67
CA LEU A 166 -8.15 -0.56 4.50
C LEU A 166 -8.42 0.27 3.25
N ARG A 167 -7.45 0.26 2.35
CA ARG A 167 -7.50 0.99 1.08
C ARG A 167 -7.67 0.01 -0.07
N GLY A 168 -8.52 0.35 -1.02
CA GLY A 168 -8.81 -0.50 -2.18
C GLY A 168 -9.60 0.27 -3.23
N ARG A 169 -10.23 -0.44 -4.16
CA ARG A 169 -11.03 0.15 -5.25
C ARG A 169 -12.51 -0.03 -4.98
N ASP A 170 -13.29 1.00 -5.19
CA ASP A 170 -14.75 0.98 -5.09
C ASP A 170 -15.45 0.93 -6.47
N ASP A 171 -14.68 0.97 -7.55
CA ASP A 171 -15.11 1.00 -8.94
C ASP A 171 -14.26 0.09 -9.86
N ASP A 172 -13.75 -1.04 -9.33
CA ASP A 172 -12.97 -1.99 -10.15
C ASP A 172 -13.85 -2.62 -11.24
N GLU A 173 -13.34 -2.68 -12.48
CA GLU A 173 -14.08 -3.14 -13.66
C GLU A 173 -14.52 -4.61 -13.57
N ASP A 174 -13.74 -5.45 -12.86
CA ASP A 174 -14.00 -6.89 -12.77
C ASP A 174 -14.81 -7.26 -11.52
N GLU A 175 -14.49 -6.66 -10.37
CA GLU A 175 -14.99 -7.06 -9.04
C GLU A 175 -15.97 -6.04 -8.44
N GLY A 176 -16.08 -4.83 -9.00
CA GLY A 176 -16.82 -3.72 -8.43
C GLY A 176 -16.11 -3.14 -7.22
N VAL A 177 -16.14 -3.81 -6.07
CA VAL A 177 -15.36 -3.41 -4.88
C VAL A 177 -14.22 -4.40 -4.64
N LEU A 178 -12.99 -3.95 -4.80
CA LEU A 178 -11.78 -4.75 -4.61
C LEU A 178 -11.14 -4.40 -3.25
N PHE A 179 -11.41 -5.23 -2.25
CA PHE A 179 -10.89 -5.06 -0.89
C PHE A 179 -9.44 -5.52 -0.74
N GLY A 180 -9.02 -6.51 -1.50
CA GLY A 180 -7.70 -7.12 -1.44
C GLY A 180 -7.29 -7.67 -2.79
N PHE A 181 -6.02 -7.97 -2.95
CA PHE A 181 -5.42 -8.39 -4.22
C PHE A 181 -4.98 -9.85 -4.14
N ASN A 182 -5.32 -10.65 -5.14
CA ASN A 182 -4.89 -12.04 -5.23
C ASN A 182 -3.38 -12.11 -5.51
N ALA A 183 -2.61 -12.45 -4.49
CA ALA A 183 -1.15 -12.52 -4.58
C ALA A 183 -0.63 -13.69 -5.44
N GLN A 184 -1.46 -14.69 -5.73
CA GLN A 184 -1.11 -15.74 -6.70
C GLN A 184 -1.17 -15.24 -8.14
N ASP A 185 -2.05 -14.27 -8.44
CA ASP A 185 -2.14 -13.68 -9.76
C ASP A 185 -1.12 -12.54 -9.92
N ILE A 186 -0.02 -12.87 -10.60
CA ILE A 186 1.05 -11.89 -10.88
C ILE A 186 0.56 -10.72 -11.74
N ALA A 187 -0.46 -10.90 -12.58
CA ALA A 187 -1.02 -9.84 -13.40
C ALA A 187 -1.80 -8.86 -12.54
N GLU A 188 -2.63 -9.33 -11.61
CA GLU A 188 -3.35 -8.51 -10.66
C GLU A 188 -2.39 -7.74 -9.74
N VAL A 189 -1.39 -8.41 -9.17
CA VAL A 189 -0.36 -7.77 -8.33
C VAL A 189 0.40 -6.69 -9.10
N ASN A 190 0.73 -6.94 -10.38
CA ASN A 190 1.51 -5.98 -11.19
C ASN A 190 0.68 -4.82 -11.71
N ASN A 191 -0.55 -5.08 -12.18
CA ASN A 191 -1.35 -4.10 -12.91
C ASN A 191 -2.32 -3.32 -12.02
N LYS A 192 -2.83 -3.95 -10.95
CA LYS A 192 -3.74 -3.31 -10.01
C LYS A 192 -3.01 -2.91 -8.72
N MET A 193 -2.51 -3.86 -7.96
CA MET A 193 -1.92 -3.59 -6.66
C MET A 193 -0.70 -2.67 -6.70
N SER A 194 0.22 -2.89 -7.67
CA SER A 194 1.43 -2.05 -7.79
C SER A 194 1.11 -0.59 -8.06
N ASP A 195 0.05 -0.31 -8.81
CA ASP A 195 -0.36 1.06 -9.11
C ASP A 195 -1.08 1.69 -7.90
N ASP A 196 -1.92 0.94 -7.20
CA ASP A 196 -2.60 1.41 -6.00
C ASP A 196 -1.62 1.74 -4.85
N VAL A 197 -0.59 0.91 -4.66
CA VAL A 197 0.49 1.21 -3.71
C VAL A 197 1.23 2.49 -4.10
N LYS A 198 1.51 2.73 -5.39
CA LYS A 198 2.14 3.99 -5.84
C LYS A 198 1.26 5.20 -5.58
N VAL A 199 -0.05 5.08 -5.86
CA VAL A 199 -1.02 6.15 -5.60
C VAL A 199 -1.03 6.50 -4.12
N LEU A 200 -1.11 5.50 -3.23
CA LEU A 200 -1.10 5.72 -1.79
C LEU A 200 0.21 6.36 -1.30
N LEU A 201 1.36 5.87 -1.76
CA LEU A 201 2.66 6.46 -1.42
C LEU A 201 2.80 7.90 -1.91
N ALA A 202 2.26 8.22 -3.11
CA ALA A 202 2.25 9.58 -3.63
C ALA A 202 1.34 10.50 -2.81
N GLU A 203 0.16 10.03 -2.39
CA GLU A 203 -0.77 10.75 -1.52
C GLU A 203 -0.08 11.21 -0.22
N TYR A 204 0.60 10.30 0.47
CA TYR A 204 1.31 10.63 1.71
C TYR A 204 2.54 11.52 1.48
N ARG A 205 3.28 11.35 0.39
CA ARG A 205 4.40 12.24 0.02
C ARG A 205 3.94 13.68 -0.22
N LEU A 206 2.81 13.86 -0.89
CA LEU A 206 2.23 15.17 -1.17
C LEU A 206 1.70 15.83 0.10
N ALA A 207 1.02 15.07 0.97
CA ALA A 207 0.58 15.55 2.26
C ALA A 207 1.75 16.07 3.12
N LEU A 208 2.87 15.34 3.15
CA LEU A 208 4.10 15.76 3.84
C LEU A 208 4.73 17.02 3.24
N LYS A 209 4.72 17.17 1.91
CA LYS A 209 5.22 18.39 1.25
C LYS A 209 4.37 19.61 1.60
N LYS A 210 3.05 19.48 1.56
CA LYS A 210 2.11 20.55 1.93
C LYS A 210 2.31 20.97 3.38
N TYR A 211 2.38 20.03 4.31
CA TYR A 211 2.63 20.30 5.73
C TYR A 211 3.96 21.02 5.98
N LYS A 212 5.03 20.64 5.26
CA LYS A 212 6.33 21.32 5.36
C LYS A 212 6.32 22.72 4.74
N ALA A 213 5.52 22.96 3.70
CA ALA A 213 5.36 24.29 3.11
C ALA A 213 4.60 25.23 4.06
N ASP A 214 3.50 24.78 4.66
CA ASP A 214 2.68 25.54 5.61
C ASP A 214 3.43 25.88 6.90
N ARG A 215 4.46 25.09 7.27
CA ARG A 215 5.27 25.31 8.49
C ARG A 215 6.44 26.28 8.30
N LYS A 216 6.71 26.73 7.07
CA LYS A 216 7.78 27.68 6.74
C LYS A 216 7.29 29.14 6.64
N ILE A 217 6.02 29.40 6.93
CA ILE A 217 5.41 30.71 7.09
C ILE A 217 5.22 30.98 8.58
#